data_53b0911a1530f47ee3f16f7c29137545
#
_entry.id   53b0911a1530f47ee3f16f7c29137545
#
_cell.length_a   1.000
_cell.length_b   1.000
_cell.length_c   1.000
_cell.angle_alpha   90.00
_cell.angle_beta   90.00
_cell.angle_gamma   90.00
#
_symmetry.space_group_name_H-M   'P 1'
#
loop_
_entity.id
_entity.type
_entity.pdbx_description
1 polymer ?
#
loop_
_entity_poly.entity_id
_entity_poly.type
_entity_poly.pdbx_seq_one_letter_code
_entity_poly.pdbx_strand_id
1 'polypeptide(L)'
;MKLPMTSVRGRIRAFIERNEAGLGDDVLEVGSRIHDPKAWWCTNRDLARGRWTGIDMQAGQGVDLVADMHALPPEWEGRFSGVVCSEVLEHVARPWLALPELRRVMAPGSLLVVTTLFAFPEHGYPDDYYRYSRSGLALLLTDAGFAEVQTEYAGEVPVDLNDHGERGVTRRRLPMHVFATARC
;
A
#
# COMPACT_ATOMS: atom_id res chain seq x y z
N MET A 1 4.10 -5.32 21.57
CA MET A 1 2.69 -5.78 21.63
C MET A 1 2.25 -6.08 20.21
N LYS A 2 1.89 -7.33 19.88
CA LYS A 2 1.43 -7.66 18.52
C LYS A 2 0.01 -7.12 18.32
N LEU A 3 -0.23 -6.49 17.17
CA LEU A 3 -1.58 -6.06 16.78
C LEU A 3 -2.50 -7.28 16.61
N PRO A 4 -3.77 -7.20 17.06
CA PRO A 4 -4.71 -8.29 16.83
C PRO A 4 -4.90 -8.51 15.32
N MET A 5 -4.77 -9.73 14.84
CA MET A 5 -5.05 -10.12 13.44
C MET A 5 -6.46 -9.78 12.97
N THR A 6 -7.37 -9.53 13.90
CA THR A 6 -8.75 -9.10 13.62
C THR A 6 -8.85 -7.62 13.25
N SER A 7 -7.85 -6.80 13.61
CA SER A 7 -7.81 -5.39 13.21
C SER A 7 -7.30 -5.25 11.76
N VAL A 8 -7.75 -4.20 11.08
CA VAL A 8 -7.27 -3.85 9.74
C VAL A 8 -5.74 -3.70 9.71
N ARG A 9 -5.17 -2.93 10.62
CA ARG A 9 -3.72 -2.74 10.74
C ARG A 9 -2.97 -4.04 11.02
N GLY A 10 -3.55 -4.96 11.80
CA GLY A 10 -2.97 -6.29 12.01
C GLY A 10 -2.93 -7.13 10.72
N ARG A 11 -3.93 -7.01 9.86
CA ARG A 11 -3.96 -7.69 8.56
C ARG A 11 -2.96 -7.10 7.57
N ILE A 12 -2.86 -5.76 7.50
CA ILE A 12 -1.85 -5.06 6.69
C ILE A 12 -0.44 -5.49 7.14
N ARG A 13 -0.18 -5.43 8.44
CA ARG A 13 1.10 -5.84 9.00
C ARG A 13 1.43 -7.29 8.66
N ALA A 14 0.50 -8.21 8.85
CA ALA A 14 0.69 -9.62 8.54
C ALA A 14 0.93 -9.88 7.04
N PHE A 15 0.33 -9.07 6.16
CA PHE A 15 0.59 -9.14 4.73
C PHE A 15 2.02 -8.72 4.39
N ILE A 16 2.50 -7.64 4.97
CA ILE A 16 3.89 -7.16 4.77
C ILE A 16 4.88 -8.17 5.35
N GLU A 17 4.67 -8.67 6.59
CA GLU A 17 5.49 -9.69 7.24
C GLU A 17 5.60 -10.99 6.40
N ARG A 18 4.49 -11.44 5.81
CA ARG A 18 4.46 -12.63 4.95
C ARG A 18 5.34 -12.48 3.71
N ASN A 19 5.51 -11.26 3.23
CA ASN A 19 6.28 -10.92 2.05
C ASN A 19 7.69 -10.36 2.35
N GLU A 20 8.05 -10.22 3.63
CA GLU A 20 9.30 -9.62 4.10
C GLU A 20 10.55 -10.21 3.43
N ALA A 21 10.59 -11.55 3.32
CA ALA A 21 11.73 -12.23 2.71
C ALA A 21 12.01 -11.84 1.26
N GLY A 22 10.99 -11.37 0.54
CA GLY A 22 11.09 -10.91 -0.84
C GLY A 22 11.50 -9.45 -1.00
N LEU A 23 11.51 -8.65 0.08
CA LEU A 23 11.85 -7.22 0.03
C LEU A 23 13.36 -6.95 -0.06
N GLY A 24 14.22 -7.90 0.37
CA GLY A 24 15.67 -7.71 0.38
C GLY A 24 16.16 -6.73 1.45
N ASP A 25 17.34 -6.12 1.22
CA ASP A 25 18.08 -5.40 2.25
C ASP A 25 18.10 -3.86 2.10
N ASP A 26 17.64 -3.29 0.96
CA ASP A 26 17.46 -1.84 0.78
C ASP A 26 16.01 -1.58 0.36
N VAL A 27 15.18 -1.18 1.32
CA VAL A 27 13.72 -1.07 1.16
C VAL A 27 13.29 0.40 1.19
N LEU A 28 12.43 0.78 0.24
CA LEU A 28 11.73 2.05 0.25
C LEU A 28 10.32 1.88 0.85
N GLU A 29 9.97 2.68 1.84
CA GLU A 29 8.60 2.80 2.35
C GLU A 29 8.00 4.12 1.92
N VAL A 30 6.90 4.06 1.17
CA VAL A 30 6.12 5.22 0.73
C VAL A 30 4.97 5.45 1.72
N GLY A 31 4.77 6.72 2.12
CA GLY A 31 3.78 7.06 3.15
C GLY A 31 4.25 6.67 4.55
N SER A 32 5.56 6.84 4.83
CA SER A 32 6.20 6.36 6.06
C SER A 32 5.91 7.20 7.30
N ARG A 33 5.21 8.33 7.16
CA ARG A 33 4.95 9.25 8.28
C ARG A 33 4.06 8.62 9.34
N ILE A 34 4.53 8.64 10.58
CA ILE A 34 3.76 8.20 11.75
C ILE A 34 2.88 9.37 12.20
N HIS A 35 1.58 9.27 11.95
CA HIS A 35 0.61 10.33 12.30
C HIS A 35 0.34 10.44 13.79
N ASP A 36 0.35 9.30 14.52
CA ASP A 36 0.21 9.27 15.97
C ASP A 36 1.52 8.75 16.60
N PRO A 37 2.28 9.58 17.33
CA PRO A 37 3.51 9.15 18.00
C PRO A 37 3.32 8.01 19.00
N LYS A 38 2.09 7.81 19.50
CA LYS A 38 1.74 6.67 20.36
C LYS A 38 1.53 5.39 19.56
N ALA A 39 1.40 5.49 18.25
CA ALA A 39 1.19 4.39 17.32
C ALA A 39 2.49 3.92 16.65
N TRP A 40 3.60 3.86 17.43
CA TRP A 40 4.91 3.39 16.96
C TRP A 40 4.85 2.02 16.23
N TRP A 41 3.85 1.22 16.52
CA TRP A 41 3.57 -0.06 15.85
C TRP A 41 3.01 0.10 14.42
N CYS A 42 2.79 1.32 13.96
CA CYS A 42 2.37 1.60 12.58
C CYS A 42 3.54 1.70 11.61
N THR A 43 4.79 1.70 12.10
CA THR A 43 5.96 1.61 11.24
C THR A 43 6.22 0.16 10.84
N ASN A 44 6.74 -0.03 9.63
CA ASN A 44 7.24 -1.33 9.17
C ASN A 44 8.76 -1.45 9.28
N ARG A 45 9.45 -0.43 9.81
CA ARG A 45 10.91 -0.40 9.96
C ARG A 45 11.48 -1.50 10.84
N ASP A 46 10.72 -2.03 11.78
CA ASP A 46 11.14 -3.15 12.61
C ASP A 46 11.20 -4.48 11.84
N LEU A 47 10.70 -4.52 10.58
CA LEU A 47 10.91 -5.60 9.63
C LEU A 47 12.23 -5.47 8.86
N ALA A 48 12.95 -4.36 9.01
CA ALA A 48 14.17 -4.11 8.25
C ALA A 48 15.26 -5.13 8.61
N ARG A 49 15.75 -5.84 7.58
CA ARG A 49 16.98 -6.65 7.67
C ARG A 49 18.22 -5.84 7.36
N GLY A 50 18.07 -4.76 6.61
CA GLY A 50 19.12 -3.85 6.21
C GLY A 50 18.65 -2.39 6.23
N ARG A 51 18.89 -1.64 5.16
CA ARG A 51 18.49 -0.24 5.06
C ARG A 51 16.98 -0.14 4.78
N TRP A 52 16.33 0.77 5.49
CA TRP A 52 14.93 1.13 5.27
C TRP A 52 14.82 2.64 5.13
N THR A 53 14.44 3.10 3.93
CA THR A 53 14.28 4.53 3.63
C THR A 53 12.79 4.86 3.59
N GLY A 54 12.35 5.77 4.44
CA GLY A 54 10.96 6.22 4.48
C GLY A 54 10.78 7.55 3.77
N ILE A 55 9.78 7.65 2.89
CA ILE A 55 9.37 8.91 2.28
C ILE A 55 7.92 9.23 2.57
N ASP A 56 7.63 10.52 2.63
CA ASP A 56 6.28 11.08 2.73
C ASP A 56 6.28 12.48 2.12
N MET A 57 5.12 12.98 1.72
CA MET A 57 4.97 14.36 1.24
C MET A 57 5.14 15.40 2.37
N GLN A 58 5.05 14.98 3.61
CA GLN A 58 5.18 15.83 4.80
C GLN A 58 6.27 15.31 5.72
N ALA A 59 7.05 16.22 6.28
CA ALA A 59 8.02 15.88 7.31
C ALA A 59 7.37 15.33 8.58
N GLY A 60 8.04 14.40 9.25
CA GLY A 60 7.54 13.82 10.48
C GLY A 60 8.34 12.62 10.94
N GLN A 61 7.92 12.02 12.06
CA GLN A 61 8.51 10.79 12.54
C GLN A 61 8.33 9.68 11.52
N GLY A 62 9.39 8.93 11.23
CA GLY A 62 9.40 7.84 10.24
C GLY A 62 9.82 8.29 8.84
N VAL A 63 9.94 9.61 8.57
CA VAL A 63 10.30 10.17 7.27
C VAL A 63 11.79 10.51 7.23
N ASP A 64 12.53 9.88 6.32
CA ASP A 64 13.94 10.17 6.07
C ASP A 64 14.11 11.25 5.00
N LEU A 65 13.19 11.28 4.02
CA LEU A 65 13.17 12.26 2.96
C LEU A 65 11.74 12.70 2.68
N VAL A 66 11.51 14.00 2.65
CA VAL A 66 10.25 14.57 2.14
C VAL A 66 10.30 14.52 0.63
N ALA A 67 9.42 13.69 0.03
CA ALA A 67 9.39 13.48 -1.41
C ALA A 67 7.99 13.15 -1.90
N ASP A 68 7.70 13.55 -3.13
CA ASP A 68 6.53 13.13 -3.89
C ASP A 68 6.87 11.89 -4.73
N MET A 69 6.08 10.83 -4.60
CA MET A 69 6.30 9.60 -5.37
C MET A 69 6.12 9.77 -6.90
N HIS A 70 5.63 10.93 -7.36
CA HIS A 70 5.61 11.27 -8.79
C HIS A 70 6.97 11.73 -9.34
N ALA A 71 7.92 12.11 -8.46
CA ALA A 71 9.23 12.65 -8.84
C ALA A 71 10.27 12.30 -7.77
N LEU A 72 10.73 11.05 -7.79
CA LEU A 72 11.74 10.55 -6.86
C LEU A 72 13.16 10.96 -7.32
N PRO A 73 14.14 11.03 -6.40
CA PRO A 73 15.51 11.40 -6.76
C PRO A 73 16.03 10.60 -7.94
N PRO A 74 16.61 11.24 -8.99
CA PRO A 74 17.08 10.54 -10.18
C PRO A 74 18.21 9.55 -9.87
N GLU A 75 19.02 9.81 -8.85
CA GLU A 75 20.09 8.93 -8.38
C GLU A 75 19.57 7.64 -7.70
N TRP A 76 18.26 7.50 -7.52
CA TRP A 76 17.65 6.29 -6.98
C TRP A 76 17.28 5.25 -8.04
N GLU A 77 17.58 5.50 -9.31
CA GLU A 77 17.31 4.53 -10.37
C GLU A 77 17.87 3.13 -10.04
N GLY A 78 17.03 2.12 -10.09
CA GLY A 78 17.37 0.71 -9.82
C GLY A 78 17.94 0.40 -8.43
N ARG A 79 17.73 1.29 -7.46
CA ARG A 79 18.37 1.19 -6.15
C ARG A 79 17.73 0.15 -5.22
N PHE A 80 16.40 0.19 -5.09
CA PHE A 80 15.71 -0.50 -3.99
C PHE A 80 15.46 -1.96 -4.32
N SER A 81 15.84 -2.85 -3.41
CA SER A 81 15.57 -4.29 -3.49
C SER A 81 14.12 -4.64 -3.14
N GLY A 82 13.37 -3.72 -2.56
CA GLY A 82 11.96 -3.86 -2.28
C GLY A 82 11.29 -2.53 -2.00
N VAL A 83 9.98 -2.48 -2.21
CA VAL A 83 9.16 -1.30 -1.93
C VAL A 83 7.91 -1.71 -1.16
N VAL A 84 7.57 -0.94 -0.12
CA VAL A 84 6.30 -1.01 0.59
C VAL A 84 5.53 0.29 0.37
N CYS A 85 4.33 0.18 -0.21
CA CYS A 85 3.40 1.28 -0.44
C CYS A 85 2.06 0.90 0.21
N SER A 86 1.87 1.30 1.47
CA SER A 86 0.77 0.83 2.31
C SER A 86 -0.19 1.96 2.65
N GLU A 87 -1.46 1.84 2.22
CA GLU A 87 -2.52 2.83 2.42
C GLU A 87 -2.09 4.23 1.93
N VAL A 88 -1.60 4.29 0.70
CA VAL A 88 -1.11 5.52 0.04
C VAL A 88 -1.80 5.76 -1.30
N LEU A 89 -2.03 4.71 -2.12
CA LEU A 89 -2.50 4.89 -3.49
C LEU A 89 -3.87 5.56 -3.59
N GLU A 90 -4.72 5.43 -2.58
CA GLU A 90 -6.00 6.14 -2.48
C GLU A 90 -5.83 7.66 -2.42
N HIS A 91 -4.68 8.14 -1.92
CA HIS A 91 -4.31 9.54 -1.77
C HIS A 91 -3.48 10.09 -2.95
N VAL A 92 -3.16 9.27 -3.93
CA VAL A 92 -2.33 9.64 -5.08
C VAL A 92 -3.22 10.08 -6.24
N ALA A 93 -3.18 11.37 -6.57
CA ALA A 93 -4.06 11.95 -7.60
C ALA A 93 -3.87 11.36 -9.00
N ARG A 94 -2.64 10.91 -9.34
CA ARG A 94 -2.28 10.36 -10.64
C ARG A 94 -1.46 9.07 -10.49
N PRO A 95 -2.04 7.98 -9.98
CA PRO A 95 -1.30 6.76 -9.68
C PRO A 95 -0.63 6.14 -10.92
N TRP A 96 -1.18 6.36 -12.13
CA TRP A 96 -0.58 5.94 -13.40
C TRP A 96 0.71 6.69 -13.80
N LEU A 97 1.03 7.83 -13.14
CA LEU A 97 2.31 8.53 -13.28
C LEU A 97 3.27 8.16 -12.15
N ALA A 98 2.75 7.97 -10.94
CA ALA A 98 3.53 7.66 -9.75
C ALA A 98 4.10 6.22 -9.75
N LEU A 99 3.32 5.25 -10.22
CA LEU A 99 3.76 3.84 -10.22
C LEU A 99 4.91 3.54 -11.18
N PRO A 100 4.98 4.07 -12.42
CA PRO A 100 6.17 3.97 -13.26
C PRO A 100 7.41 4.58 -12.62
N GLU A 101 7.27 5.69 -11.90
CA GLU A 101 8.37 6.33 -11.18
C GLU A 101 8.83 5.47 -9.99
N LEU A 102 7.88 4.87 -9.27
CA LEU A 102 8.20 3.91 -8.22
C LEU A 102 8.95 2.69 -8.78
N ARG A 103 8.52 2.18 -9.95
CA ARG A 103 9.19 1.09 -10.65
C ARG A 103 10.62 1.47 -11.07
N ARG A 104 10.84 2.70 -11.54
CA ARG A 104 12.17 3.20 -11.95
C ARG A 104 13.20 3.08 -10.83
N VAL A 105 12.82 3.37 -9.60
CA VAL A 105 13.75 3.32 -8.45
C VAL A 105 13.98 1.91 -7.91
N MET A 106 13.22 0.92 -8.38
CA MET A 106 13.34 -0.48 -7.97
C MET A 106 14.38 -1.21 -8.79
N ALA A 107 15.16 -2.08 -8.15
CA ALA A 107 16.08 -2.99 -8.83
C ALA A 107 15.30 -4.04 -9.64
N PRO A 108 15.83 -4.53 -10.78
CA PRO A 108 15.20 -5.62 -11.51
C PRO A 108 14.93 -6.86 -10.64
N GLY A 109 13.72 -7.39 -10.74
CA GLY A 109 13.25 -8.55 -9.96
C GLY A 109 12.86 -8.27 -8.51
N SER A 110 13.00 -7.01 -8.04
CA SER A 110 12.61 -6.61 -6.69
C SER A 110 11.09 -6.68 -6.45
N LEU A 111 10.69 -6.79 -5.19
CA LEU A 111 9.30 -6.94 -4.79
C LEU A 111 8.66 -5.60 -4.42
N LEU A 112 7.51 -5.33 -5.02
CA LEU A 112 6.58 -4.30 -4.58
C LEU A 112 5.47 -4.94 -3.72
N VAL A 113 5.22 -4.39 -2.54
CA VAL A 113 4.09 -4.74 -1.67
C VAL A 113 3.18 -3.52 -1.54
N VAL A 114 1.92 -3.66 -1.94
CA VAL A 114 0.91 -2.60 -1.91
C VAL A 114 -0.28 -3.02 -1.06
N THR A 115 -0.77 -2.10 -0.23
CA THR A 115 -2.10 -2.19 0.36
C THR A 115 -2.85 -0.88 0.10
N THR A 116 -4.14 -0.97 -0.19
CA THR A 116 -5.00 0.19 -0.43
C THR A 116 -6.48 -0.19 -0.22
N LEU A 117 -7.37 0.74 -0.40
CA LEU A 117 -8.78 0.62 -0.07
C LEU A 117 -9.62 0.06 -1.21
N PHE A 118 -10.56 -0.85 -0.89
CA PHE A 118 -11.65 -1.24 -1.78
C PHE A 118 -12.98 -0.58 -1.38
N ALA A 119 -13.38 -0.71 -0.11
CA ALA A 119 -14.60 -0.10 0.41
C ALA A 119 -14.33 0.51 1.78
N PHE A 120 -14.19 1.80 1.83
CA PHE A 120 -13.93 2.56 3.03
C PHE A 120 -14.59 3.95 2.93
N PRO A 121 -15.09 4.55 4.01
CA PRO A 121 -15.57 5.93 3.97
C PRO A 121 -14.48 6.87 3.45
N GLU A 122 -14.89 7.94 2.79
CA GLU A 122 -13.97 9.00 2.40
C GLU A 122 -13.26 9.55 3.63
N HIS A 123 -11.94 9.69 3.53
CA HIS A 123 -11.10 10.20 4.59
C HIS A 123 -9.93 10.95 3.95
N GLY A 124 -9.63 12.16 4.41
CA GLY A 124 -8.61 12.98 3.75
C GLY A 124 -7.33 13.10 4.56
N TYR A 125 -6.17 12.91 3.88
CA TYR A 125 -4.85 13.42 4.28
C TYR A 125 -3.90 13.36 3.07
N PRO A 126 -3.75 14.41 2.28
CA PRO A 126 -4.60 15.62 2.25
C PRO A 126 -5.93 15.38 1.53
N ASP A 127 -5.98 14.47 0.54
CA ASP A 127 -7.14 14.15 -0.29
C ASP A 127 -7.33 12.64 -0.40
N ASP A 128 -8.52 12.19 -0.80
CA ASP A 128 -8.89 10.79 -0.93
C ASP A 128 -9.57 10.60 -2.30
N TYR A 129 -8.85 10.05 -3.28
CA TYR A 129 -9.28 10.06 -4.68
C TYR A 129 -9.89 8.73 -5.13
N TYR A 130 -9.39 7.58 -4.64
CA TYR A 130 -9.68 6.30 -5.27
C TYR A 130 -10.05 5.19 -4.30
N ARG A 131 -10.84 4.25 -4.87
CA ARG A 131 -11.09 2.91 -4.32
C ARG A 131 -10.75 1.89 -5.40
N TYR A 132 -9.99 0.86 -5.06
CA TYR A 132 -9.44 -0.08 -6.02
C TYR A 132 -10.10 -1.44 -5.90
N SER A 133 -10.61 -1.98 -7.03
CA SER A 133 -10.89 -3.41 -7.12
C SER A 133 -9.58 -4.18 -7.36
N ARG A 134 -9.58 -5.51 -7.13
CA ARG A 134 -8.43 -6.36 -7.46
C ARG A 134 -8.00 -6.22 -8.92
N SER A 135 -8.97 -6.25 -9.83
CA SER A 135 -8.70 -6.13 -11.27
C SER A 135 -8.20 -4.74 -11.64
N GLY A 136 -8.76 -3.68 -11.02
CA GLY A 136 -8.31 -2.30 -11.25
C GLY A 136 -6.88 -2.06 -10.77
N LEU A 137 -6.54 -2.54 -9.57
CA LEU A 137 -5.17 -2.46 -9.05
C LEU A 137 -4.19 -3.30 -9.89
N ALA A 138 -4.58 -4.52 -10.28
CA ALA A 138 -3.75 -5.37 -11.12
C ALA A 138 -3.47 -4.74 -12.49
N LEU A 139 -4.49 -4.16 -13.14
CA LEU A 139 -4.33 -3.45 -14.40
C LEU A 139 -3.36 -2.26 -14.26
N LEU A 140 -3.58 -1.43 -13.25
CA LEU A 140 -2.75 -0.26 -12.99
C LEU A 140 -1.27 -0.61 -12.76
N LEU A 141 -0.99 -1.68 -12.01
CA LEU A 141 0.37 -2.18 -11.79
C LEU A 141 0.97 -2.75 -13.09
N THR A 142 0.18 -3.51 -13.86
CA THR A 142 0.64 -4.08 -15.15
C THR A 142 0.96 -2.97 -16.16
N ASP A 143 0.11 -1.94 -16.26
CA ASP A 143 0.31 -0.80 -17.16
C ASP A 143 1.54 0.02 -16.75
N ALA A 144 1.89 0.05 -15.46
CA ALA A 144 3.13 0.64 -14.96
C ALA A 144 4.39 -0.21 -15.24
N GLY A 145 4.23 -1.40 -15.85
CA GLY A 145 5.31 -2.29 -16.26
C GLY A 145 5.73 -3.32 -15.21
N PHE A 146 4.97 -3.49 -14.12
CA PHE A 146 5.21 -4.57 -13.17
C PHE A 146 4.77 -5.92 -13.70
N ALA A 147 5.49 -6.98 -13.33
CA ALA A 147 5.20 -8.37 -13.65
C ALA A 147 4.71 -9.16 -12.41
N GLU A 148 4.26 -10.40 -12.62
CA GLU A 148 3.85 -11.33 -11.55
C GLU A 148 2.86 -10.71 -10.56
N VAL A 149 1.94 -9.87 -11.05
CA VAL A 149 0.96 -9.15 -10.22
C VAL A 149 -0.03 -10.12 -9.59
N GLN A 150 -0.06 -10.17 -8.26
CA GLN A 150 -1.01 -10.95 -7.48
C GLN A 150 -1.83 -10.01 -6.61
N THR A 151 -3.14 -10.23 -6.53
CA THR A 151 -4.04 -9.41 -5.72
C THR A 151 -4.97 -10.27 -4.87
N GLU A 152 -5.22 -9.80 -3.64
CA GLU A 152 -6.19 -10.42 -2.73
C GLU A 152 -7.04 -9.36 -2.02
N TYR A 153 -8.23 -9.73 -1.58
CA TYR A 153 -9.05 -8.88 -0.72
C TYR A 153 -8.78 -9.17 0.76
N ALA A 154 -8.92 -8.15 1.60
CA ALA A 154 -8.75 -8.26 3.04
C ALA A 154 -9.78 -7.43 3.82
N GLY A 155 -10.01 -7.81 5.09
CA GLY A 155 -10.82 -7.04 6.02
C GLY A 155 -12.31 -7.04 5.69
N GLU A 156 -12.94 -8.20 5.47
CA GLU A 156 -14.36 -8.27 5.16
C GLU A 156 -15.26 -7.82 6.31
N VAL A 157 -16.24 -6.97 6.00
CA VAL A 157 -17.29 -6.52 6.90
C VAL A 157 -18.67 -6.92 6.39
N PRO A 158 -19.64 -7.22 7.27
CA PRO A 158 -21.01 -7.46 6.84
C PRO A 158 -21.64 -6.14 6.40
N VAL A 159 -22.32 -6.15 5.27
CA VAL A 159 -23.15 -5.04 4.77
C VAL A 159 -24.51 -5.55 4.35
N ASP A 160 -25.52 -4.77 4.63
CA ASP A 160 -26.88 -5.02 4.19
C ASP A 160 -27.11 -4.22 2.89
N LEU A 161 -27.21 -4.94 1.78
CA LEU A 161 -27.48 -4.35 0.47
C LEU A 161 -28.98 -4.47 0.16
N ASN A 162 -29.60 -3.34 -0.15
CA ASN A 162 -30.96 -3.32 -0.68
C ASN A 162 -30.88 -3.48 -2.21
N ASP A 163 -31.12 -4.69 -2.68
CA ASP A 163 -31.04 -5.02 -4.11
C ASP A 163 -32.30 -4.52 -4.82
N HIS A 164 -32.28 -3.25 -5.22
CA HIS A 164 -33.26 -2.59 -6.12
C HIS A 164 -34.76 -2.79 -5.79
N GLY A 165 -35.09 -2.91 -4.51
CA GLY A 165 -36.49 -2.82 -4.05
C GLY A 165 -37.36 -4.06 -4.23
N GLU A 166 -36.90 -5.13 -4.88
CA GLU A 166 -37.77 -6.26 -5.24
C GLU A 166 -37.62 -7.54 -4.40
N ARG A 167 -36.57 -7.71 -3.62
CA ARG A 167 -36.27 -8.96 -2.90
C ARG A 167 -35.79 -8.83 -1.45
N GLY A 168 -35.94 -7.65 -0.84
CA GLY A 168 -35.52 -7.42 0.54
C GLY A 168 -34.01 -7.20 0.68
N VAL A 169 -33.59 -7.00 1.93
CA VAL A 169 -32.17 -6.74 2.28
C VAL A 169 -31.38 -8.03 2.18
N THR A 170 -30.36 -8.05 1.32
CA THR A 170 -29.42 -9.16 1.22
C THR A 170 -28.14 -8.84 1.98
N ARG A 171 -27.83 -9.65 2.99
CA ARG A 171 -26.59 -9.52 3.75
C ARG A 171 -25.44 -10.09 2.93
N ARG A 172 -24.40 -9.27 2.72
CA ARG A 172 -23.17 -9.62 2.01
C ARG A 172 -21.96 -9.34 2.89
N ARG A 173 -20.83 -9.92 2.53
CA ARG A 173 -19.52 -9.53 3.09
C ARG A 173 -18.78 -8.71 2.05
N LEU A 174 -18.38 -7.51 2.44
CA LEU A 174 -17.67 -6.59 1.58
C LEU A 174 -16.23 -6.44 2.06
N PRO A 175 -15.22 -6.66 1.21
CA PRO A 175 -13.84 -6.39 1.60
C PRO A 175 -13.62 -4.89 1.80
N MET A 176 -12.79 -4.54 2.77
CA MET A 176 -12.42 -3.15 3.03
C MET A 176 -11.20 -2.74 2.24
N HIS A 177 -10.27 -3.68 2.03
CA HIS A 177 -8.95 -3.44 1.45
C HIS A 177 -8.68 -4.39 0.28
N VAL A 178 -7.78 -3.95 -0.59
CA VAL A 178 -7.12 -4.78 -1.59
C VAL A 178 -5.61 -4.73 -1.36
N PHE A 179 -4.99 -5.89 -1.36
CA PHE A 179 -3.55 -6.07 -1.22
C PHE A 179 -2.98 -6.59 -2.52
N ALA A 180 -1.77 -6.18 -2.85
CA ALA A 180 -1.07 -6.64 -4.03
C ALA A 180 0.43 -6.87 -3.77
N THR A 181 0.98 -7.85 -4.49
CA THR A 181 2.42 -7.97 -4.73
C THR A 181 2.69 -7.93 -6.22
N ALA A 182 3.85 -7.40 -6.60
CA ALA A 182 4.30 -7.36 -7.99
C ALA A 182 5.84 -7.38 -8.06
N ARG A 183 6.39 -7.75 -9.21
CA ARG A 183 7.84 -7.71 -9.49
C ARG A 183 8.21 -6.60 -10.44
N CYS A 184 9.37 -5.97 -10.16
CA CYS A 184 9.98 -5.00 -11.07
C CYS A 184 10.60 -5.69 -12.31
#